data_008eb3ebb2a63636a23ad433df2b972b
#
_entry.id   008eb3ebb2a63636a23ad433df2b972b
#
_cell.length_a   1.000
_cell.length_b   1.000
_cell.length_c   1.000
_cell.angle_alpha   90.00
_cell.angle_beta   90.00
_cell.angle_gamma   90.00
#
_symmetry.space_group_name_H-M   'P 1'
#
loop_
_entity.id
_entity.type
_entity.pdbx_description
1 polymer ?
#
loop_
_entity_poly.entity_id
_entity_poly.type
_entity_poly.pdbx_seq_one_letter_code
_entity_poly.pdbx_strand_id
1 'polypeptide(L)'
;MKKVPFVLILGLVFSSFLASPLHSCVGRLLVVAVNSTQDQVIMGQMLSILINERTGTTVDIVQPGDLKTCHEAVLKGEADIYLNYIGDGLVLAGAPEGGDDPQKGYTLVSQSFLERFGMVWLKPFGFQGSMASEANPGHEGVGTLAAPVTTRDVLRKFPVLDRLINKLGGRVDNGVMEELRKKAEGQEVEEVVREFLKAHRLI
;
A
#
# COMPACT_ATOMS: atom_id res chain seq x y z
N MET A 1 -63.94 -6.15 42.17
CA MET A 1 -63.33 -5.43 41.06
C MET A 1 -61.95 -4.97 41.54
N LYS A 2 -60.85 -5.68 41.14
CA LYS A 2 -59.49 -5.40 41.58
C LYS A 2 -58.84 -4.38 40.65
N LYS A 3 -58.49 -3.21 41.17
CA LYS A 3 -57.76 -2.15 40.49
C LYS A 3 -56.31 -2.61 40.34
N VAL A 4 -55.90 -3.00 39.12
CA VAL A 4 -54.49 -3.25 38.77
C VAL A 4 -53.81 -1.90 38.69
N PRO A 5 -52.66 -1.69 39.36
CA PRO A 5 -52.06 -0.34 39.43
C PRO A 5 -51.40 -0.03 38.05
N PHE A 6 -51.88 1.02 37.46
CA PHE A 6 -51.42 1.66 36.19
C PHE A 6 -49.94 2.08 36.22
N VAL A 7 -49.31 2.02 37.39
CA VAL A 7 -47.93 2.47 37.63
C VAL A 7 -46.89 1.43 37.09
N LEU A 8 -47.28 0.17 36.91
CA LEU A 8 -46.32 -0.87 36.50
C LEU A 8 -46.03 -0.92 35.00
N ILE A 9 -46.92 -0.30 34.18
CA ILE A 9 -46.78 -0.26 32.72
C ILE A 9 -45.87 0.93 32.29
N LEU A 10 -45.79 1.98 33.06
CA LEU A 10 -44.99 3.17 32.75
C LEU A 10 -43.47 2.95 32.94
N GLY A 11 -43.09 1.96 33.77
CA GLY A 11 -41.70 1.64 34.06
C GLY A 11 -41.02 0.80 32.93
N LEU A 12 -41.82 0.06 32.13
CA LEU A 12 -41.29 -0.84 31.11
C LEU A 12 -40.96 -0.14 29.76
N VAL A 13 -41.57 1.03 29.53
CA VAL A 13 -41.38 1.80 28.27
C VAL A 13 -40.12 2.69 28.32
N PHE A 14 -39.61 3.01 29.53
CA PHE A 14 -38.47 3.91 29.66
C PHE A 14 -37.11 3.20 29.58
N SER A 15 -37.08 1.86 29.60
CA SER A 15 -35.84 1.07 29.56
C SER A 15 -35.31 0.76 28.16
N SER A 16 -36.04 1.13 27.10
CA SER A 16 -35.69 0.79 25.70
C SER A 16 -34.91 1.90 24.95
N PHE A 17 -34.62 3.02 25.60
CA PHE A 17 -34.02 4.19 24.92
C PHE A 17 -32.50 4.38 25.14
N LEU A 18 -31.81 3.42 25.80
CA LEU A 18 -30.38 3.51 26.07
C LEU A 18 -29.50 2.54 25.25
N ALA A 19 -30.02 1.99 24.17
CA ALA A 19 -29.21 1.34 23.17
C ALA A 19 -28.67 2.42 22.21
N SER A 20 -27.76 3.27 22.67
CA SER A 20 -26.91 4.05 21.78
C SER A 20 -26.16 3.03 20.92
N PRO A 21 -26.26 3.10 19.57
CA PRO A 21 -25.36 2.30 18.74
C PRO A 21 -23.95 2.74 19.10
N LEU A 22 -23.18 1.84 19.68
CA LEU A 22 -21.75 1.97 19.74
C LEU A 22 -21.31 2.08 18.28
N HIS A 23 -21.15 3.29 17.80
CA HIS A 23 -20.39 3.55 16.59
C HIS A 23 -18.98 3.10 16.95
N SER A 24 -18.72 1.80 16.70
CA SER A 24 -17.36 1.31 16.58
C SER A 24 -16.68 2.30 15.63
N CYS A 25 -15.71 3.04 16.15
CA CYS A 25 -14.77 3.74 15.30
C CYS A 25 -14.11 2.66 14.47
N VAL A 26 -14.68 2.37 13.31
CA VAL A 26 -14.02 1.57 12.27
C VAL A 26 -12.81 2.41 11.92
N GLY A 27 -11.65 2.03 12.47
CA GLY A 27 -10.39 2.67 12.15
C GLY A 27 -10.27 2.73 10.63
N ARG A 28 -9.70 3.81 10.10
CA ARG A 28 -9.52 3.92 8.66
C ARG A 28 -8.70 2.72 8.20
N LEU A 29 -9.28 1.92 7.33
CA LEU A 29 -8.63 0.77 6.72
C LEU A 29 -8.02 1.21 5.39
N LEU A 30 -6.80 0.77 5.12
CA LEU A 30 -6.10 0.94 3.86
C LEU A 30 -5.60 -0.43 3.40
N VAL A 31 -5.73 -0.73 2.13
CA VAL A 31 -5.36 -2.02 1.56
C VAL A 31 -4.17 -1.86 0.61
N VAL A 32 -3.10 -2.62 0.85
CA VAL A 32 -1.90 -2.67 0.01
C VAL A 32 -1.86 -4.00 -0.74
N ALA A 33 -1.89 -3.95 -2.06
CA ALA A 33 -1.75 -5.12 -2.91
C ALA A 33 -0.28 -5.36 -3.27
N VAL A 34 0.20 -6.59 -3.09
CA VAL A 34 1.55 -7.03 -3.44
C VAL A 34 1.47 -8.38 -4.17
N ASN A 35 2.45 -8.69 -4.99
CA ASN A 35 2.61 -10.05 -5.49
C ASN A 35 3.39 -10.91 -4.48
N SER A 36 3.61 -12.18 -4.80
CA SER A 36 4.25 -13.14 -3.90
C SER A 36 5.79 -13.07 -3.88
N THR A 37 6.42 -12.13 -4.62
CA THR A 37 7.89 -12.00 -4.58
C THR A 37 8.34 -11.45 -3.23
N GLN A 38 9.51 -11.88 -2.76
CA GLN A 38 10.04 -11.49 -1.47
C GLN A 38 10.16 -9.96 -1.35
N ASP A 39 10.60 -9.27 -2.40
CA ASP A 39 10.71 -7.81 -2.43
C ASP A 39 9.37 -7.13 -2.18
N GLN A 40 8.34 -7.59 -2.87
CA GLN A 40 6.98 -7.04 -2.74
C GLN A 40 6.41 -7.27 -1.34
N VAL A 41 6.65 -8.45 -0.77
CA VAL A 41 6.21 -8.77 0.60
C VAL A 41 6.95 -7.88 1.62
N ILE A 42 8.27 -7.73 1.51
CA ILE A 42 9.07 -6.85 2.38
C ILE A 42 8.56 -5.40 2.29
N MET A 43 8.36 -4.89 1.07
CA MET A 43 7.91 -3.51 0.89
C MET A 43 6.45 -3.30 1.30
N GLY A 44 5.58 -4.27 1.06
CA GLY A 44 4.20 -4.24 1.56
C GLY A 44 4.15 -4.14 3.08
N GLN A 45 4.97 -4.96 3.76
CA GLN A 45 5.10 -4.92 5.21
C GLN A 45 5.69 -3.59 5.70
N MET A 46 6.66 -3.03 4.95
CA MET A 46 7.26 -1.72 5.24
C MET A 46 6.22 -0.59 5.15
N LEU A 47 5.39 -0.58 4.12
CA LEU A 47 4.29 0.39 4.00
C LEU A 47 3.27 0.22 5.12
N SER A 48 2.88 -1.02 5.43
CA SER A 48 1.92 -1.32 6.48
C SER A 48 2.38 -0.78 7.83
N ILE A 49 3.58 -1.13 8.26
CA ILE A 49 4.13 -0.69 9.55
C ILE A 49 4.30 0.84 9.59
N LEU A 50 4.90 1.43 8.55
CA LEU A 50 5.14 2.86 8.49
C LEU A 50 3.84 3.67 8.58
N ILE A 51 2.82 3.26 7.83
CA ILE A 51 1.52 3.95 7.82
C ILE A 51 0.82 3.77 9.17
N ASN A 52 0.76 2.56 9.69
CA ASN A 52 0.11 2.27 10.96
C ASN A 52 0.75 3.06 12.12
N GLU A 53 2.07 2.98 12.28
CA GLU A 53 2.82 3.64 13.37
C GLU A 53 2.72 5.17 13.31
N ARG A 54 2.62 5.73 12.12
CA ARG A 54 2.59 7.20 11.94
C ARG A 54 1.21 7.81 11.90
N THR A 55 0.17 7.03 11.64
CA THR A 55 -1.18 7.56 11.42
C THR A 55 -2.26 6.86 12.24
N GLY A 56 -1.96 5.69 12.82
CA GLY A 56 -2.96 4.83 13.45
C GLY A 56 -3.93 4.18 12.46
N THR A 57 -3.65 4.28 11.14
CA THR A 57 -4.46 3.63 10.10
C THR A 57 -4.11 2.16 10.05
N THR A 58 -5.10 1.28 10.15
CA THR A 58 -4.90 -0.15 9.90
C THR A 58 -4.60 -0.37 8.42
N VAL A 59 -3.62 -1.21 8.13
CA VAL A 59 -3.23 -1.55 6.76
C VAL A 59 -3.30 -3.04 6.58
N ASP A 60 -4.15 -3.49 5.68
CA ASP A 60 -4.22 -4.89 5.26
C ASP A 60 -3.34 -5.10 4.03
N ILE A 61 -2.59 -6.21 4.01
CA ILE A 61 -1.79 -6.61 2.86
C ILE A 61 -2.52 -7.77 2.18
N VAL A 62 -2.78 -7.62 0.88
CA VAL A 62 -3.43 -8.63 0.06
C VAL A 62 -2.53 -9.07 -1.08
N GLN A 63 -2.64 -10.32 -1.48
CA GLN A 63 -1.88 -10.91 -2.60
C GLN A 63 -2.85 -11.41 -3.68
N PRO A 64 -3.39 -10.50 -4.52
CA PRO A 64 -4.38 -10.88 -5.53
C PRO A 64 -3.78 -11.70 -6.69
N GLY A 65 -2.46 -11.71 -6.84
CA GLY A 65 -1.75 -12.45 -7.87
C GLY A 65 -0.52 -11.72 -8.39
N ASP A 66 -0.38 -11.60 -9.70
CA ASP A 66 0.71 -10.89 -10.36
C ASP A 66 0.56 -9.36 -10.32
N LEU A 67 1.53 -8.64 -10.89
CA LEU A 67 1.49 -7.16 -10.92
C LEU A 67 0.28 -6.60 -11.67
N LYS A 68 -0.17 -7.29 -12.72
CA LYS A 68 -1.36 -6.89 -13.48
C LYS A 68 -2.61 -7.01 -12.61
N THR A 69 -2.73 -8.11 -11.88
CA THR A 69 -3.86 -8.33 -10.95
C THR A 69 -3.85 -7.32 -9.80
N CYS A 70 -2.66 -6.98 -9.26
CA CYS A 70 -2.53 -5.90 -8.27
C CYS A 70 -2.99 -4.54 -8.83
N HIS A 71 -2.61 -4.21 -10.06
CA HIS A 71 -3.06 -3.00 -10.75
C HIS A 71 -4.58 -2.97 -10.92
N GLU A 72 -5.18 -4.08 -11.38
CA GLU A 72 -6.62 -4.21 -11.54
C GLU A 72 -7.37 -4.07 -10.21
N ALA A 73 -6.82 -4.61 -9.11
CA ALA A 73 -7.40 -4.47 -7.78
C ALA A 73 -7.52 -3.00 -7.36
N VAL A 74 -6.47 -2.18 -7.64
CA VAL A 74 -6.51 -0.74 -7.36
C VAL A 74 -7.47 -0.01 -8.28
N LEU A 75 -7.55 -0.36 -9.57
CA LEU A 75 -8.53 0.22 -10.50
C LEU A 75 -9.97 -0.05 -10.07
N LYS A 76 -10.25 -1.22 -9.52
CA LYS A 76 -11.58 -1.61 -9.03
C LYS A 76 -11.90 -1.05 -7.63
N GLY A 77 -10.91 -0.45 -6.94
CA GLY A 77 -11.06 0.01 -5.55
C GLY A 77 -11.05 -1.13 -4.52
N GLU A 78 -10.59 -2.31 -4.88
CA GLU A 78 -10.38 -3.47 -4.01
C GLU A 78 -9.08 -3.34 -3.20
N ALA A 79 -8.14 -2.52 -3.70
CA ALA A 79 -6.93 -2.10 -2.99
C ALA A 79 -6.72 -0.59 -3.16
N ASP A 80 -5.97 0.01 -2.24
CA ASP A 80 -5.68 1.45 -2.23
C ASP A 80 -4.29 1.76 -2.81
N ILE A 81 -3.33 0.87 -2.61
CA ILE A 81 -1.94 1.01 -3.05
C ILE A 81 -1.47 -0.32 -3.60
N TYR A 82 -0.63 -0.29 -4.61
CA TYR A 82 0.17 -1.44 -5.01
C TYR A 82 1.59 -1.03 -5.37
N LEU A 83 2.48 -2.00 -5.48
CA LEU A 83 3.88 -1.78 -5.85
C LEU A 83 4.07 -2.19 -7.31
N ASN A 84 4.73 -1.33 -8.08
CA ASN A 84 5.02 -1.64 -9.48
C ASN A 84 6.46 -1.23 -9.82
N TYR A 85 6.94 -1.72 -10.94
CA TYR A 85 8.24 -1.37 -11.49
C TYR A 85 8.05 -0.45 -12.70
N ILE A 86 8.96 0.49 -12.89
CA ILE A 86 8.82 1.52 -13.94
C ILE A 86 8.62 0.88 -15.33
N GLY A 87 9.43 -0.13 -15.67
CA GLY A 87 9.33 -0.82 -16.96
C GLY A 87 8.00 -1.51 -17.16
N ASP A 88 7.55 -2.29 -16.16
CA ASP A 88 6.25 -2.96 -16.20
C ASP A 88 5.10 -1.96 -16.31
N GLY A 89 5.23 -0.83 -15.61
CA GLY A 89 4.27 0.26 -15.72
C GLY A 89 4.22 0.88 -17.12
N LEU A 90 5.37 1.10 -17.77
CA LEU A 90 5.41 1.59 -19.15
C LEU A 90 4.74 0.63 -20.12
N VAL A 91 5.02 -0.66 -20.00
CA VAL A 91 4.38 -1.71 -20.81
C VAL A 91 2.87 -1.70 -20.59
N LEU A 92 2.42 -1.68 -19.34
CA LEU A 92 1.00 -1.68 -18.98
C LEU A 92 0.28 -0.42 -19.49
N ALA A 93 0.96 0.72 -19.48
CA ALA A 93 0.42 1.96 -20.02
C ALA A 93 0.51 2.02 -21.57
N GLY A 94 1.15 1.06 -22.25
CA GLY A 94 1.44 1.14 -23.69
C GLY A 94 2.22 2.40 -24.02
N ALA A 95 3.09 2.84 -23.11
CA ALA A 95 3.97 3.98 -23.29
C ALA A 95 5.29 3.54 -23.95
N PRO A 96 6.01 4.46 -24.63
CA PRO A 96 7.33 4.14 -25.17
C PRO A 96 8.31 3.79 -24.06
N GLU A 97 9.30 2.98 -24.36
CA GLU A 97 10.37 2.64 -23.44
C GLU A 97 11.07 3.92 -22.94
N GLY A 98 11.35 3.97 -21.64
CA GLY A 98 11.99 5.14 -21.00
C GLY A 98 13.47 5.30 -21.36
N GLY A 99 14.06 4.36 -22.10
CA GLY A 99 15.50 4.27 -22.34
C GLY A 99 16.28 3.99 -21.06
N ASP A 100 17.57 4.25 -21.04
CA ASP A 100 18.47 3.95 -19.90
C ASP A 100 18.44 5.04 -18.78
N ASP A 101 17.64 6.08 -18.97
CA ASP A 101 17.51 7.15 -17.97
C ASP A 101 16.33 6.89 -16.99
N PRO A 102 16.63 6.58 -15.70
CA PRO A 102 15.61 6.31 -14.69
C PRO A 102 14.62 7.45 -14.48
N GLN A 103 15.11 8.68 -14.54
CA GLN A 103 14.28 9.86 -14.32
C GLN A 103 13.31 10.07 -15.48
N LYS A 104 13.77 9.83 -16.69
CA LYS A 104 12.92 9.89 -17.89
C LYS A 104 11.85 8.81 -17.85
N GLY A 105 12.24 7.58 -17.54
CA GLY A 105 11.31 6.45 -17.39
C GLY A 105 10.24 6.74 -16.33
N TYR A 106 10.64 7.23 -15.16
CA TYR A 106 9.73 7.61 -14.09
C TYR A 106 8.76 8.72 -14.51
N THR A 107 9.25 9.74 -15.20
CA THR A 107 8.41 10.84 -15.70
C THR A 107 7.36 10.34 -16.69
N LEU A 108 7.77 9.51 -17.65
CA LEU A 108 6.89 8.93 -18.65
C LEU A 108 5.80 8.04 -18.03
N VAL A 109 6.18 7.12 -17.13
CA VAL A 109 5.22 6.22 -16.50
C VAL A 109 4.25 7.00 -15.61
N SER A 110 4.73 7.97 -14.85
CA SER A 110 3.89 8.79 -13.99
C SER A 110 2.85 9.58 -14.77
N GLN A 111 3.26 10.18 -15.89
CA GLN A 111 2.36 10.91 -16.76
C GLN A 111 1.34 9.98 -17.44
N SER A 112 1.81 8.88 -18.02
CA SER A 112 0.94 7.91 -18.70
C SER A 112 -0.11 7.30 -17.77
N PHE A 113 0.27 6.98 -16.53
CA PHE A 113 -0.66 6.42 -15.53
C PHE A 113 -1.68 7.44 -15.07
N LEU A 114 -1.24 8.68 -14.90
CA LEU A 114 -2.14 9.75 -14.51
C LEU A 114 -3.21 10.01 -15.59
N GLU A 115 -2.80 10.05 -16.86
CA GLU A 115 -3.68 10.32 -17.99
C GLU A 115 -4.62 9.16 -18.29
N ARG A 116 -4.11 7.91 -18.26
CA ARG A 116 -4.88 6.72 -18.65
C ARG A 116 -5.75 6.15 -17.54
N PHE A 117 -5.22 6.12 -16.31
CA PHE A 117 -5.82 5.40 -15.20
C PHE A 117 -6.21 6.30 -14.03
N GLY A 118 -5.83 7.60 -14.05
CA GLY A 118 -6.02 8.47 -12.89
C GLY A 118 -5.15 8.10 -11.69
N MET A 119 -4.13 7.28 -11.92
CA MET A 119 -3.22 6.79 -10.88
C MET A 119 -1.99 7.68 -10.74
N VAL A 120 -1.46 7.70 -9.52
CA VAL A 120 -0.30 8.50 -9.12
C VAL A 120 0.84 7.58 -8.71
N TRP A 121 1.98 7.72 -9.37
CA TRP A 121 3.24 7.10 -8.95
C TRP A 121 3.87 7.96 -7.86
N LEU A 122 4.18 7.36 -6.72
CA LEU A 122 4.95 8.00 -5.66
C LEU A 122 6.46 7.84 -5.94
N LYS A 123 7.31 8.41 -5.10
CA LYS A 123 8.76 8.36 -5.31
C LYS A 123 9.27 6.93 -5.31
N PRO A 124 10.14 6.54 -6.27
CA PRO A 124 10.81 5.26 -6.27
C PRO A 124 11.60 5.03 -4.98
N PHE A 125 11.62 3.81 -4.49
CA PHE A 125 12.34 3.45 -3.26
C PHE A 125 13.85 3.56 -3.40
N GLY A 126 14.39 3.15 -4.55
CA GLY A 126 15.82 3.18 -4.88
C GLY A 126 16.39 1.82 -5.27
N PHE A 127 15.69 0.72 -4.98
CA PHE A 127 16.12 -0.61 -5.40
C PHE A 127 15.51 -1.01 -6.75
N GLN A 128 16.23 -1.89 -7.42
CA GLN A 128 15.76 -2.57 -8.61
C GLN A 128 15.20 -3.93 -8.20
N GLY A 129 13.97 -4.22 -8.62
CA GLY A 129 13.38 -5.53 -8.37
C GLY A 129 14.22 -6.64 -8.98
N SER A 130 14.32 -7.77 -8.29
CA SER A 130 14.87 -8.97 -8.90
C SER A 130 13.95 -9.33 -10.05
N MET A 131 14.49 -9.31 -11.27
CA MET A 131 13.77 -9.61 -12.50
C MET A 131 13.32 -11.08 -12.51
N ALA A 132 12.30 -11.38 -11.76
CA ALA A 132 11.51 -12.58 -11.97
C ALA A 132 10.26 -12.25 -12.80
N SER A 133 10.34 -11.30 -13.71
CA SER A 133 9.37 -11.19 -14.77
C SER A 133 9.80 -12.15 -15.89
N GLU A 134 9.37 -13.39 -15.79
CA GLU A 134 9.42 -14.35 -16.89
C GLU A 134 8.74 -13.82 -18.18
N ALA A 135 8.05 -12.68 -18.07
CA ALA A 135 7.32 -12.05 -19.16
C ALA A 135 8.17 -11.15 -20.06
N ASN A 136 9.37 -10.71 -19.63
CA ASN A 136 10.24 -9.84 -20.45
C ASN A 136 11.73 -10.14 -20.22
N PRO A 137 12.28 -11.23 -20.80
CA PRO A 137 13.72 -11.46 -20.80
C PRO A 137 14.38 -10.45 -21.74
N GLY A 138 14.96 -9.40 -21.21
CA GLY A 138 15.68 -8.38 -22.00
C GLY A 138 15.64 -6.97 -21.44
N HIS A 139 14.88 -6.70 -20.39
CA HIS A 139 14.83 -5.39 -19.75
C HIS A 139 15.71 -5.37 -18.48
N GLU A 140 16.98 -5.70 -18.63
CA GLU A 140 17.99 -5.45 -17.60
C GLU A 140 18.30 -3.94 -17.59
N GLY A 141 17.93 -3.24 -16.52
CA GLY A 141 18.26 -1.83 -16.40
C GLY A 141 17.21 -1.00 -15.65
N VAL A 142 17.13 0.25 -16.01
CA VAL A 142 16.29 1.31 -15.41
C VAL A 142 14.81 0.95 -15.22
N GLY A 143 14.29 0.03 -16.02
CA GLY A 143 12.91 -0.43 -15.94
C GLY A 143 12.52 -1.17 -14.66
N THR A 144 13.50 -1.50 -13.83
CA THR A 144 13.29 -2.33 -12.62
C THR A 144 13.13 -1.54 -11.32
N LEU A 145 13.26 -0.19 -11.33
CA LEU A 145 13.03 0.62 -10.13
C LEU A 145 11.60 0.47 -9.62
N ALA A 146 11.50 0.06 -8.36
CA ALA A 146 10.22 -0.14 -7.69
C ALA A 146 9.67 1.16 -7.11
N ALA A 147 8.36 1.38 -7.26
CA ALA A 147 7.66 2.51 -6.68
C ALA A 147 6.24 2.13 -6.26
N PRO A 148 5.68 2.80 -5.24
CA PRO A 148 4.28 2.64 -4.88
C PRO A 148 3.40 3.43 -5.84
N VAL A 149 2.26 2.84 -6.17
CA VAL A 149 1.25 3.43 -7.05
C VAL A 149 -0.09 3.45 -6.32
N THR A 150 -0.80 4.56 -6.41
CA THR A 150 -2.09 4.77 -5.76
C THR A 150 -3.01 5.62 -6.63
N THR A 151 -4.19 5.99 -6.15
CA THR A 151 -5.11 6.88 -6.88
C THR A 151 -5.18 8.27 -6.23
N ARG A 152 -5.62 9.26 -7.01
CA ARG A 152 -5.92 10.60 -6.47
C ARG A 152 -6.97 10.56 -5.36
N ASP A 153 -7.92 9.65 -5.45
CA ASP A 153 -8.99 9.51 -4.47
C ASP A 153 -8.48 9.00 -3.14
N VAL A 154 -7.55 8.05 -3.15
CA VAL A 154 -6.86 7.57 -1.96
C VAL A 154 -6.05 8.68 -1.32
N LEU A 155 -5.27 9.44 -2.09
CA LEU A 155 -4.49 10.57 -1.57
C LEU A 155 -5.37 11.69 -0.99
N ARG A 156 -6.56 11.90 -1.56
CA ARG A 156 -7.54 12.84 -1.01
C ARG A 156 -8.17 12.35 0.28
N LYS A 157 -8.44 11.04 0.39
CA LYS A 157 -8.96 10.37 1.58
C LYS A 157 -7.92 10.31 2.71
N PHE A 158 -6.64 10.20 2.37
CA PHE A 158 -5.50 10.10 3.28
C PHE A 158 -4.44 11.17 2.94
N PRO A 159 -4.64 12.45 3.29
CA PRO A 159 -3.82 13.56 2.80
C PRO A 159 -2.34 13.55 3.21
N VAL A 160 -1.97 12.75 4.22
CA VAL A 160 -0.56 12.64 4.67
C VAL A 160 0.19 11.48 4.01
N LEU A 161 -0.51 10.65 3.24
CA LEU A 161 -0.01 9.37 2.77
C LEU A 161 1.18 9.54 1.80
N ASP A 162 1.05 10.44 0.82
CA ASP A 162 2.10 10.74 -0.15
C ASP A 162 3.40 11.19 0.54
N ARG A 163 3.28 12.18 1.44
CA ARG A 163 4.43 12.70 2.19
C ARG A 163 5.06 11.62 3.08
N LEU A 164 4.25 10.75 3.67
CA LEU A 164 4.73 9.70 4.54
C LEU A 164 5.46 8.61 3.75
N ILE A 165 4.87 8.09 2.70
CA ILE A 165 5.46 7.05 1.85
C ILE A 165 6.71 7.58 1.14
N ASN A 166 6.68 8.81 0.66
CA ASN A 166 7.82 9.43 -0.03
C ASN A 166 9.07 9.60 0.87
N LYS A 167 8.96 9.42 2.20
CA LYS A 167 10.14 9.31 3.09
C LYS A 167 10.98 8.07 2.83
N LEU A 168 10.40 7.03 2.24
CA LEU A 168 11.13 5.83 1.81
C LEU A 168 11.89 6.04 0.50
N GLY A 169 11.56 7.08 -0.27
CA GLY A 169 12.19 7.36 -1.56
C GLY A 169 13.71 7.48 -1.46
N GLY A 170 14.43 6.64 -2.23
CA GLY A 170 15.87 6.56 -2.26
C GLY A 170 16.54 5.99 -0.98
N ARG A 171 15.75 5.48 -0.01
CA ARG A 171 16.30 4.95 1.25
C ARG A 171 16.43 3.43 1.26
N VAL A 172 15.74 2.76 0.38
CA VAL A 172 15.82 1.32 0.20
C VAL A 172 16.49 1.10 -1.15
N ASP A 173 17.81 1.16 -1.17
CA ASP A 173 18.60 0.85 -2.35
C ASP A 173 18.82 -0.67 -2.50
N ASN A 174 19.57 -1.10 -3.52
CA ASN A 174 19.82 -2.51 -3.77
C ASN A 174 20.54 -3.20 -2.60
N GLY A 175 21.49 -2.51 -1.96
CA GLY A 175 22.22 -3.05 -0.82
C GLY A 175 21.32 -3.26 0.39
N VAL A 176 20.50 -2.27 0.70
CA VAL A 176 19.50 -2.35 1.78
C VAL A 176 18.49 -3.47 1.51
N MET A 177 17.97 -3.57 0.27
CA MET A 177 17.03 -4.63 -0.07
C MET A 177 17.65 -6.02 0.06
N GLU A 178 18.91 -6.19 -0.35
CA GLU A 178 19.64 -7.45 -0.20
C GLU A 178 19.82 -7.85 1.29
N GLU A 179 20.15 -6.89 2.16
CA GLU A 179 20.22 -7.14 3.59
C GLU A 179 18.87 -7.55 4.18
N LEU A 180 17.80 -6.88 3.77
CA LEU A 180 16.44 -7.20 4.22
C LEU A 180 16.02 -8.60 3.78
N ARG A 181 16.28 -8.99 2.53
CA ARG A 181 16.02 -10.36 2.03
C ARG A 181 16.75 -11.40 2.86
N LYS A 182 18.05 -11.19 3.06
CA LYS A 182 18.90 -12.14 3.83
C LYS A 182 18.43 -12.30 5.26
N LYS A 183 18.03 -11.22 5.93
CA LYS A 183 17.49 -11.30 7.29
C LYS A 183 16.14 -12.02 7.31
N ALA A 184 15.29 -11.76 6.31
CA ALA A 184 13.99 -12.39 6.19
C ALA A 184 14.00 -13.89 5.86
N GLU A 185 15.15 -14.47 5.49
CA GLU A 185 15.30 -15.93 5.39
C GLU A 185 15.28 -16.64 6.75
N GLY A 186 15.67 -15.96 7.82
CA GLY A 186 15.77 -16.54 9.16
C GLY A 186 14.90 -15.89 10.24
N GLN A 187 14.16 -14.85 9.89
CA GLN A 187 13.32 -14.08 10.80
C GLN A 187 11.99 -13.71 10.14
N GLU A 188 10.98 -13.37 10.96
CA GLU A 188 9.71 -12.86 10.45
C GLU A 188 9.90 -11.51 9.72
N VAL A 189 9.36 -11.38 8.53
CA VAL A 189 9.49 -10.16 7.70
C VAL A 189 9.07 -8.91 8.45
N GLU A 190 8.01 -9.00 9.27
CA GLU A 190 7.53 -7.88 10.08
C GLU A 190 8.61 -7.38 11.05
N GLU A 191 9.30 -8.28 11.73
CA GLU A 191 10.34 -7.95 12.69
C GLU A 191 11.54 -7.27 12.00
N VAL A 192 12.03 -7.86 10.92
CA VAL A 192 13.12 -7.32 10.09
C VAL A 192 12.81 -5.90 9.62
N VAL A 193 11.62 -5.70 9.10
CA VAL A 193 11.18 -4.39 8.58
C VAL A 193 11.01 -3.38 9.71
N ARG A 194 10.45 -3.79 10.84
CA ARG A 194 10.29 -2.92 12.02
C ARG A 194 11.64 -2.45 12.58
N GLU A 195 12.63 -3.33 12.65
CA GLU A 195 14.00 -2.97 13.04
C GLU A 195 14.59 -1.95 12.06
N PHE A 196 14.49 -2.18 10.77
CA PHE A 196 14.95 -1.26 9.74
C PHE A 196 14.32 0.13 9.90
N LEU A 197 13.00 0.21 10.03
CA LEU A 197 12.27 1.48 10.16
C LEU A 197 12.69 2.24 11.42
N LYS A 198 12.91 1.55 12.55
CA LYS A 198 13.42 2.14 13.80
C LYS A 198 14.85 2.65 13.63
N ALA A 199 15.75 1.85 13.08
CA ALA A 199 17.14 2.22 12.86
C ALA A 199 17.28 3.48 12.01
N HIS A 200 16.37 3.66 11.03
CA HIS A 200 16.35 4.82 10.14
C HIS A 200 15.46 5.97 10.65
N ARG A 201 14.91 5.89 11.87
CA ARG A 201 14.02 6.88 12.50
C ARG A 201 12.79 7.21 11.64
N LEU A 202 12.26 6.20 10.98
CA LEU A 202 11.06 6.32 10.16
C LEU A 202 9.78 6.10 10.97
N ILE A 203 9.88 5.31 12.02
CA ILE A 203 8.85 5.09 13.04
C ILE A 203 9.40 5.40 14.43
#